data_38c0f00e378e124de4b0adefea37e59e
#
_entry.id   38c0f00e378e124de4b0adefea37e59e
#
_cell.length_a   1.000
_cell.length_b   1.000
_cell.length_c   1.000
_cell.angle_alpha   90.00
_cell.angle_beta   90.00
_cell.angle_gamma   90.00
#
_symmetry.space_group_name_H-M   'P 1'
#
loop_
_entity.id
_entity.type
_entity.pdbx_description
1 polymer ?
#
loop_
_entity_poly.entity_id
_entity_poly.type
_entity_poly.pdbx_seq_one_letter_code
_entity_poly.pdbx_strand_id
1 'polypeptide(L)'
;LGERQFKDFWGHDAEQEKKAFSDFVDWAFARWRKDPSMHIYHYGSYEVTALRRLMGSNGIKEYEVDTLLRNEVFVDLYNVVRHGVLIGEPSYSIKNVEHIYREKRDTEVSSGGDSIVVYEEWRASPDGLTWQTSEVLKAIRDYNIDDCNSTQELAQWLRSEQLSHEINYSRTTEEEDEVKEGEEETEATQLRDKLLNKAMAEEDEIKQAVLKNLAWLLEFHKRENKPTWWKLFDRLDLTEIDLHEDMECLVGLTRTIREPFIYKPRVRNLTYEYSFDKNQPFKGHSNYFYVLGEERLKLKTISFDPDEGLICLQSEAAPPNRISLIPDQFISPAPIPNAIQDVIETNLNNDFEPS
;
A
#
# COMPACT_ATOMS: atom_id res chain seq x y z
N LEU A 1 20.59 -24.45 -0.89
CA LEU A 1 20.43 -23.07 -0.39
C LEU A 1 21.81 -22.43 -0.42
N GLY A 2 21.99 -21.33 -1.21
CA GLY A 2 23.26 -20.62 -1.28
C GLY A 2 23.61 -19.94 0.05
N GLU A 3 24.87 -19.46 0.17
CA GLU A 3 25.29 -18.67 1.32
C GLU A 3 24.37 -17.45 1.52
N ARG A 4 24.04 -17.16 2.78
CA ARG A 4 23.25 -15.97 3.14
C ARG A 4 24.05 -14.73 2.73
N GLN A 5 23.50 -13.93 1.83
CA GLN A 5 24.10 -12.66 1.41
C GLN A 5 23.10 -11.56 1.70
N PHE A 6 23.49 -10.61 2.53
CA PHE A 6 22.71 -9.42 2.77
C PHE A 6 23.10 -8.32 1.79
N LYS A 7 22.11 -7.66 1.20
CA LYS A 7 22.29 -6.52 0.33
C LYS A 7 21.39 -5.39 0.81
N ASP A 8 21.99 -4.24 1.06
CA ASP A 8 21.35 -3.03 1.54
C ASP A 8 21.30 -1.95 0.45
N PHE A 9 20.30 -1.09 0.56
CA PHE A 9 20.08 0.05 -0.29
C PHE A 9 19.77 1.26 0.61
N TRP A 10 20.61 2.27 0.59
CA TRP A 10 20.52 3.42 1.49
C TRP A 10 20.11 4.68 0.75
N GLY A 11 19.28 5.49 1.41
CA GLY A 11 18.89 6.82 0.96
C GLY A 11 18.66 7.73 2.16
N HIS A 12 19.39 8.84 2.26
CA HIS A 12 19.32 9.79 3.37
C HIS A 12 18.63 11.09 2.98
N ASP A 13 18.33 11.27 1.70
CA ASP A 13 17.56 12.36 1.12
C ASP A 13 16.67 11.84 -0.02
N ALA A 14 15.82 12.68 -0.58
CA ALA A 14 14.84 12.30 -1.60
C ALA A 14 15.50 11.74 -2.88
N GLU A 15 16.64 12.28 -3.30
CA GLU A 15 17.36 11.81 -4.49
C GLU A 15 17.99 10.42 -4.24
N GLN A 16 18.59 10.25 -3.08
CA GLN A 16 19.16 8.96 -2.67
C GLN A 16 18.07 7.93 -2.43
N GLU A 17 16.91 8.28 -1.83
CA GLU A 17 15.76 7.39 -1.67
C GLU A 17 15.27 6.90 -3.03
N LYS A 18 15.08 7.82 -3.98
CA LYS A 18 14.71 7.49 -5.36
C LYS A 18 15.69 6.52 -6.02
N LYS A 19 16.99 6.78 -5.85
CA LYS A 19 18.05 5.92 -6.37
C LYS A 19 18.05 4.54 -5.70
N ALA A 20 17.97 4.49 -4.38
CA ALA A 20 17.94 3.24 -3.61
C ALA A 20 16.74 2.37 -4.00
N PHE A 21 15.56 2.98 -4.15
CA PHE A 21 14.36 2.32 -4.66
C PHE A 21 14.57 1.75 -6.08
N SER A 22 15.09 2.57 -7.01
CA SER A 22 15.37 2.14 -8.38
C SER A 22 16.36 0.97 -8.41
N ASP A 23 17.47 1.05 -7.66
CA ASP A 23 18.50 0.02 -7.60
C ASP A 23 17.97 -1.30 -7.02
N PHE A 24 17.11 -1.22 -6.00
CA PHE A 24 16.43 -2.39 -5.43
C PHE A 24 15.50 -3.06 -6.44
N VAL A 25 14.65 -2.30 -7.10
CA VAL A 25 13.68 -2.84 -8.07
C VAL A 25 14.41 -3.46 -9.26
N ASP A 26 15.45 -2.82 -9.79
CA ASP A 26 16.27 -3.36 -10.88
C ASP A 26 16.96 -4.66 -10.47
N TRP A 27 17.50 -4.72 -9.26
CA TRP A 27 18.12 -5.93 -8.73
C TRP A 27 17.11 -7.07 -8.55
N ALA A 28 15.94 -6.80 -7.97
CA ALA A 28 14.89 -7.80 -7.76
C ALA A 28 14.33 -8.31 -9.10
N PHE A 29 14.00 -7.40 -10.01
CA PHE A 29 13.47 -7.72 -11.33
C PHE A 29 14.45 -8.50 -12.19
N ALA A 30 15.74 -8.13 -12.19
CA ALA A 30 16.77 -8.87 -12.92
C ALA A 30 16.97 -10.30 -12.39
N ARG A 31 16.80 -10.52 -11.07
CA ARG A 31 16.84 -11.86 -10.47
C ARG A 31 15.61 -12.69 -10.87
N TRP A 32 14.43 -12.11 -10.75
CA TRP A 32 13.19 -12.76 -11.15
C TRP A 32 13.18 -13.14 -12.64
N ARG A 33 13.69 -12.29 -13.52
CA ARG A 33 13.83 -12.62 -14.95
C ARG A 33 14.76 -13.80 -15.21
N LYS A 34 15.74 -14.07 -14.35
CA LYS A 34 16.62 -15.23 -14.44
C LYS A 34 15.99 -16.50 -13.88
N ASP A 35 15.22 -16.35 -12.83
CA ASP A 35 14.53 -17.42 -12.14
C ASP A 35 13.10 -16.97 -11.79
N PRO A 36 12.13 -17.17 -12.70
CA PRO A 36 10.73 -16.78 -12.46
C PRO A 36 10.06 -17.54 -11.31
N SER A 37 10.68 -18.60 -10.78
CA SER A 37 10.18 -19.33 -9.62
C SER A 37 10.63 -18.72 -8.28
N MET A 38 11.47 -17.69 -8.30
CA MET A 38 11.87 -17.01 -7.07
C MET A 38 10.72 -16.20 -6.47
N HIS A 39 10.72 -16.10 -5.14
CA HIS A 39 9.80 -15.26 -4.41
C HIS A 39 10.55 -14.30 -3.49
N ILE A 40 9.90 -13.19 -3.16
CA ILE A 40 10.34 -12.19 -2.19
C ILE A 40 9.42 -12.33 -0.99
N TYR A 41 9.95 -12.84 0.13
CA TYR A 41 9.19 -13.03 1.35
C TYR A 41 9.24 -11.77 2.21
N HIS A 42 8.10 -11.37 2.73
CA HIS A 42 7.95 -10.25 3.66
C HIS A 42 6.95 -10.61 4.77
N TYR A 43 6.79 -9.76 5.77
CA TYR A 43 5.87 -10.00 6.87
C TYR A 43 4.96 -8.80 7.10
N GLY A 44 3.70 -8.92 6.68
CA GLY A 44 2.71 -7.85 6.68
C GLY A 44 2.77 -6.97 5.43
N SER A 45 1.92 -5.97 5.35
CA SER A 45 1.71 -5.16 4.15
C SER A 45 2.71 -4.02 3.94
N TYR A 46 3.63 -3.79 4.90
CA TYR A 46 4.49 -2.60 4.91
C TYR A 46 5.38 -2.49 3.67
N GLU A 47 6.07 -3.57 3.29
CA GLU A 47 7.03 -3.58 2.19
C GLU A 47 6.37 -3.30 0.85
N VAL A 48 5.26 -3.97 0.55
CA VAL A 48 4.50 -3.76 -0.69
C VAL A 48 3.90 -2.35 -0.73
N THR A 49 3.36 -1.87 0.39
CA THR A 49 2.82 -0.51 0.51
C THR A 49 3.91 0.55 0.30
N ALA A 50 5.11 0.34 0.87
CA ALA A 50 6.25 1.23 0.69
C ALA A 50 6.72 1.26 -0.78
N LEU A 51 6.80 0.09 -1.44
CA LEU A 51 7.16 0.02 -2.87
C LEU A 51 6.16 0.76 -3.75
N ARG A 52 4.85 0.56 -3.52
CA ARG A 52 3.78 1.26 -4.25
C ARG A 52 3.86 2.78 -4.03
N ARG A 53 4.09 3.22 -2.79
CA ARG A 53 4.25 4.63 -2.44
C ARG A 53 5.47 5.25 -3.13
N LEU A 54 6.63 4.59 -3.07
CA LEU A 54 7.87 5.08 -3.69
C LEU A 54 7.77 5.12 -5.21
N MET A 55 7.15 4.12 -5.82
CA MET A 55 6.86 4.09 -7.24
C MET A 55 5.99 5.27 -7.66
N GLY A 56 4.88 5.52 -6.95
CA GLY A 56 3.96 6.62 -7.25
C GLY A 56 4.60 7.99 -7.04
N SER A 57 5.23 8.22 -5.87
CA SER A 57 5.83 9.53 -5.54
C SER A 57 7.00 9.91 -6.44
N ASN A 58 7.79 8.93 -6.91
CA ASN A 58 8.94 9.17 -7.78
C ASN A 58 8.63 9.04 -9.29
N GLY A 59 7.47 8.47 -9.66
CA GLY A 59 7.07 8.24 -11.06
C GLY A 59 8.03 7.34 -11.83
N ILE A 60 8.64 6.34 -11.18
CA ILE A 60 9.61 5.42 -11.78
C ILE A 60 9.32 3.97 -11.42
N LYS A 61 9.80 3.04 -12.25
CA LYS A 61 9.74 1.57 -12.01
C LYS A 61 8.30 1.02 -11.93
N GLU A 62 7.34 1.70 -12.55
CA GLU A 62 5.94 1.26 -12.54
C GLU A 62 5.77 -0.12 -13.19
N TYR A 63 6.39 -0.32 -14.35
CA TYR A 63 6.31 -1.58 -15.09
C TYR A 63 6.92 -2.75 -14.31
N GLU A 64 8.11 -2.55 -13.74
CA GLU A 64 8.82 -3.61 -13.03
C GLU A 64 8.10 -4.01 -11.74
N VAL A 65 7.65 -3.02 -10.94
CA VAL A 65 6.91 -3.28 -9.70
C VAL A 65 5.57 -3.94 -9.98
N ASP A 66 4.79 -3.41 -10.93
CA ASP A 66 3.51 -3.98 -11.33
C ASP A 66 3.67 -5.42 -11.84
N THR A 67 4.70 -5.68 -12.66
CA THR A 67 5.00 -7.03 -13.14
C THR A 67 5.32 -8.00 -12.01
N LEU A 68 6.13 -7.59 -11.02
CA LEU A 68 6.45 -8.42 -9.86
C LEU A 68 5.20 -8.72 -9.00
N LEU A 69 4.32 -7.73 -8.83
CA LEU A 69 3.07 -7.88 -8.07
C LEU A 69 2.08 -8.82 -8.78
N ARG A 70 1.85 -8.63 -10.08
CA ARG A 70 0.93 -9.47 -10.89
C ARG A 70 1.40 -10.93 -11.00
N ASN A 71 2.69 -11.17 -10.94
CA ASN A 71 3.24 -12.53 -10.96
C ASN A 71 3.38 -13.14 -9.55
N GLU A 72 2.75 -12.54 -8.54
CA GLU A 72 2.72 -13.04 -7.16
C GLU A 72 4.14 -13.31 -6.59
N VAL A 73 5.12 -12.48 -7.02
CA VAL A 73 6.52 -12.64 -6.59
C VAL A 73 6.69 -12.31 -5.12
N PHE A 74 5.86 -11.41 -4.58
CA PHE A 74 5.83 -11.05 -3.17
C PHE A 74 4.91 -12.01 -2.41
N VAL A 75 5.45 -12.61 -1.36
CA VAL A 75 4.71 -13.56 -0.50
C VAL A 75 4.69 -13.03 0.92
N ASP A 76 3.50 -12.67 1.38
CA ASP A 76 3.28 -12.20 2.74
C ASP A 76 3.18 -13.39 3.71
N LEU A 77 4.24 -13.59 4.49
CA LEU A 77 4.28 -14.67 5.49
C LEU A 77 3.35 -14.42 6.68
N TYR A 78 2.95 -13.17 6.95
CA TYR A 78 1.93 -12.88 7.95
C TYR A 78 0.61 -13.56 7.58
N ASN A 79 0.16 -13.41 6.34
CA ASN A 79 -1.06 -14.05 5.85
C ASN A 79 -0.94 -15.58 5.90
N VAL A 80 0.22 -16.15 5.54
CA VAL A 80 0.45 -17.60 5.62
C VAL A 80 0.33 -18.10 7.06
N VAL A 81 0.98 -17.43 8.02
CA VAL A 81 0.91 -17.82 9.44
C VAL A 81 -0.49 -17.64 9.99
N ARG A 82 -1.12 -16.50 9.69
CA ARG A 82 -2.44 -16.13 10.20
C ARG A 82 -3.52 -17.15 9.81
N HIS A 83 -3.49 -17.64 8.58
CA HIS A 83 -4.49 -18.56 8.07
C HIS A 83 -4.11 -20.04 8.22
N GLY A 84 -2.81 -20.35 8.33
CA GLY A 84 -2.31 -21.71 8.36
C GLY A 84 -1.90 -22.24 9.73
N VAL A 85 -1.68 -21.37 10.73
CA VAL A 85 -1.13 -21.78 12.03
C VAL A 85 -1.91 -21.17 13.19
N LEU A 86 -2.29 -22.00 14.16
CA LEU A 86 -2.84 -21.55 15.44
C LEU A 86 -1.70 -21.45 16.45
N ILE A 87 -1.43 -20.24 16.96
CA ILE A 87 -0.38 -19.98 17.93
C ILE A 87 -0.98 -19.63 19.31
N GLY A 88 -0.26 -19.95 20.38
CA GLY A 88 -0.63 -19.61 21.75
C GLY A 88 -0.18 -18.23 22.22
N GLU A 89 0.20 -17.35 21.31
CA GLU A 89 0.68 -16.00 21.59
C GLU A 89 -0.44 -14.95 21.49
N PRO A 90 -0.31 -13.79 22.14
CA PRO A 90 -1.36 -12.76 22.16
C PRO A 90 -1.67 -12.15 20.78
N SER A 91 -0.71 -12.14 19.89
CA SER A 91 -0.86 -11.60 18.53
C SER A 91 0.03 -12.35 17.53
N TYR A 92 -0.25 -12.17 16.24
CA TYR A 92 0.54 -12.72 15.14
C TYR A 92 1.67 -11.78 14.70
N SER A 93 2.14 -10.87 15.57
CA SER A 93 3.33 -10.08 15.25
C SER A 93 4.54 -10.99 15.05
N ILE A 94 5.48 -10.60 14.18
CA ILE A 94 6.66 -11.44 13.91
C ILE A 94 7.44 -11.77 15.20
N LYS A 95 7.48 -10.85 16.16
CA LYS A 95 8.15 -11.03 17.45
C LYS A 95 7.53 -12.14 18.31
N ASN A 96 6.20 -12.31 18.24
CA ASN A 96 5.51 -13.39 18.95
C ASN A 96 5.69 -14.71 18.20
N VAL A 97 5.59 -14.67 16.88
CA VAL A 97 5.75 -15.87 16.02
C VAL A 97 7.19 -16.41 16.08
N GLU A 98 8.19 -15.55 16.27
CA GLU A 98 9.59 -15.94 16.42
C GLU A 98 9.83 -16.96 17.54
N HIS A 99 9.06 -16.93 18.62
CA HIS A 99 9.20 -17.88 19.71
C HIS A 99 9.00 -19.35 19.31
N ILE A 100 8.41 -19.58 18.13
CA ILE A 100 8.10 -20.93 17.64
C ILE A 100 9.28 -21.56 16.90
N TYR A 101 10.10 -20.76 16.20
CA TYR A 101 11.12 -21.26 15.27
C TYR A 101 12.55 -20.79 15.60
N ARG A 102 12.71 -19.85 16.54
CA ARG A 102 14.06 -19.39 16.98
C ARG A 102 14.08 -19.08 18.47
N GLU A 103 15.28 -19.07 19.04
CA GLU A 103 15.52 -18.63 20.40
C GLU A 103 15.34 -17.10 20.52
N LYS A 104 15.00 -16.64 21.73
CA LYS A 104 14.74 -15.22 22.01
C LYS A 104 15.93 -14.35 21.57
N ARG A 105 15.63 -13.24 20.89
CA ARG A 105 16.64 -12.25 20.47
C ARG A 105 17.36 -11.65 21.70
N ASP A 106 18.66 -11.48 21.57
CA ASP A 106 19.55 -10.84 22.55
C ASP A 106 20.00 -9.46 22.03
N THR A 107 19.06 -8.69 21.41
CA THR A 107 19.38 -7.41 20.77
C THR A 107 18.91 -6.23 21.62
N GLU A 108 19.76 -5.19 21.74
CA GLU A 108 19.50 -3.95 22.49
C GLU A 108 18.40 -3.07 21.83
N VAL A 109 18.21 -3.15 20.51
CA VAL A 109 17.18 -2.41 19.76
C VAL A 109 15.90 -3.24 19.81
N SER A 110 14.90 -2.78 20.56
CA SER A 110 13.73 -3.59 20.89
C SER A 110 12.54 -3.43 19.94
N SER A 111 12.49 -2.40 19.09
CA SER A 111 11.36 -2.20 18.16
C SER A 111 11.70 -1.41 16.89
N GLY A 112 10.93 -1.63 15.81
CA GLY A 112 11.01 -0.83 14.60
C GLY A 112 10.73 0.67 14.83
N GLY A 113 9.93 1.01 15.84
CA GLY A 113 9.70 2.40 16.26
C GLY A 113 10.96 3.05 16.83
N ASP A 114 11.77 2.30 17.56
CA ASP A 114 13.03 2.80 18.13
C ASP A 114 14.04 3.11 17.01
N SER A 115 14.06 2.33 15.94
CA SER A 115 14.93 2.56 14.78
C SER A 115 14.64 3.90 14.07
N ILE A 116 13.38 4.32 14.00
CA ILE A 116 12.99 5.61 13.39
C ILE A 116 13.50 6.77 14.25
N VAL A 117 13.32 6.70 15.58
CA VAL A 117 13.77 7.75 16.50
C VAL A 117 15.29 7.88 16.44
N VAL A 118 16.00 6.76 16.54
CA VAL A 118 17.46 6.72 16.48
C VAL A 118 17.99 7.23 15.15
N TYR A 119 17.31 6.95 14.02
CA TYR A 119 17.66 7.47 12.72
C TYR A 119 17.45 9.00 12.61
N GLU A 120 16.36 9.53 13.16
CA GLU A 120 16.13 11.00 13.19
C GLU A 120 17.15 11.72 14.08
N GLU A 121 17.55 11.12 15.19
CA GLU A 121 18.63 11.65 16.02
C GLU A 121 19.97 11.68 15.25
N TRP A 122 20.27 10.59 14.52
CA TRP A 122 21.44 10.56 13.65
C TRP A 122 21.37 11.64 12.56
N ARG A 123 20.20 11.85 11.93
CA ARG A 123 20.05 12.93 10.93
C ARG A 123 20.32 14.32 11.51
N ALA A 124 19.95 14.56 12.76
CA ALA A 124 20.19 15.82 13.45
C ALA A 124 21.67 16.00 13.85
N SER A 125 22.40 14.93 14.17
CA SER A 125 23.81 14.95 14.58
C SER A 125 24.53 13.66 14.16
N PRO A 126 24.95 13.55 12.88
CA PRO A 126 25.59 12.35 12.37
C PRO A 126 26.93 12.04 13.05
N ASP A 127 27.10 10.81 13.53
CA ASP A 127 28.36 10.26 14.05
C ASP A 127 29.26 9.70 12.93
N GLY A 128 28.75 9.64 11.70
CA GLY A 128 29.39 9.18 10.47
C GLY A 128 28.39 9.22 9.33
N LEU A 129 28.86 9.21 8.07
CA LEU A 129 28.00 9.36 6.89
C LEU A 129 27.59 8.01 6.24
N THR A 130 28.17 6.91 6.67
CA THR A 130 27.88 5.57 6.15
C THR A 130 27.81 4.58 7.29
N TRP A 131 27.18 3.43 7.07
CA TRP A 131 27.10 2.38 8.10
C TRP A 131 28.47 1.84 8.54
N GLN A 132 29.53 2.02 7.72
CA GLN A 132 30.90 1.64 8.10
C GLN A 132 31.53 2.64 9.08
N THR A 133 31.04 3.87 9.14
CA THR A 133 31.65 4.96 9.91
C THR A 133 30.73 5.49 11.01
N SER A 134 29.48 5.05 11.08
CA SER A 134 28.46 5.41 12.07
C SER A 134 28.04 4.16 12.84
N GLU A 135 28.15 4.21 14.16
CA GLU A 135 27.64 3.14 15.03
C GLU A 135 26.12 3.06 15.01
N VAL A 136 25.43 4.19 14.83
CA VAL A 136 23.99 4.27 14.69
C VAL A 136 23.52 3.57 13.42
N LEU A 137 24.05 3.93 12.27
CA LEU A 137 23.68 3.29 11.01
C LEU A 137 24.04 1.80 10.97
N LYS A 138 25.13 1.43 11.62
CA LYS A 138 25.53 0.03 11.77
C LYS A 138 24.50 -0.73 12.61
N ALA A 139 24.06 -0.19 13.72
CA ALA A 139 23.04 -0.82 14.56
C ALA A 139 21.71 -0.99 13.83
N ILE A 140 21.28 0.02 13.06
CA ILE A 140 20.08 -0.07 12.20
C ILE A 140 20.25 -1.16 11.14
N ARG A 141 21.42 -1.25 10.52
CA ARG A 141 21.73 -2.29 9.53
C ARG A 141 21.71 -3.69 10.14
N ASP A 142 22.35 -3.87 11.29
CA ASP A 142 22.40 -5.16 11.99
C ASP A 142 20.99 -5.61 12.41
N TYR A 143 20.14 -4.69 12.85
CA TYR A 143 18.73 -4.94 13.12
C TYR A 143 18.00 -5.44 11.85
N ASN A 144 18.16 -4.75 10.71
CA ASN A 144 17.54 -5.18 9.44
C ASN A 144 18.06 -6.54 8.94
N ILE A 145 19.35 -6.85 9.16
CA ILE A 145 19.90 -8.17 8.87
C ILE A 145 19.18 -9.24 9.70
N ASP A 146 18.97 -8.99 10.98
CA ASP A 146 18.28 -9.94 11.85
C ASP A 146 16.82 -10.15 11.45
N ASP A 147 16.10 -9.09 11.08
CA ASP A 147 14.74 -9.18 10.56
C ASP A 147 14.66 -9.98 9.26
N CYS A 148 15.59 -9.78 8.33
CA CYS A 148 15.66 -10.57 7.10
C CYS A 148 15.99 -12.05 7.39
N ASN A 149 16.87 -12.32 8.36
CA ASN A 149 17.19 -13.69 8.79
C ASN A 149 15.98 -14.35 9.43
N SER A 150 15.24 -13.64 10.28
CA SER A 150 14.02 -14.12 10.92
C SER A 150 12.94 -14.47 9.87
N THR A 151 12.72 -13.60 8.90
CA THR A 151 11.78 -13.86 7.79
C THR A 151 12.18 -15.11 6.99
N GLN A 152 13.47 -15.30 6.74
CA GLN A 152 13.97 -16.49 6.05
C GLN A 152 13.78 -17.76 6.90
N GLU A 153 14.06 -17.70 8.19
CA GLU A 153 13.89 -18.82 9.12
C GLU A 153 12.41 -19.21 9.26
N LEU A 154 11.52 -18.22 9.32
CA LEU A 154 10.07 -18.45 9.29
C LEU A 154 9.64 -19.17 8.00
N ALA A 155 10.08 -18.71 6.83
CA ALA A 155 9.76 -19.36 5.57
C ALA A 155 10.26 -20.81 5.52
N GLN A 156 11.44 -21.09 6.10
CA GLN A 156 12.00 -22.45 6.18
C GLN A 156 11.19 -23.32 7.14
N TRP A 157 10.80 -22.77 8.31
CA TRP A 157 9.99 -23.48 9.29
C TRP A 157 8.62 -23.84 8.69
N LEU A 158 7.92 -22.87 8.09
CA LEU A 158 6.62 -23.11 7.44
C LEU A 158 6.69 -24.21 6.37
N ARG A 159 7.76 -24.25 5.58
CA ARG A 159 7.98 -25.33 4.60
C ARG A 159 8.25 -26.68 5.26
N SER A 160 8.95 -26.70 6.38
CA SER A 160 9.16 -27.96 7.13
C SER A 160 7.87 -28.50 7.72
N GLU A 161 7.01 -27.61 8.26
CA GLU A 161 5.67 -27.98 8.75
C GLU A 161 4.78 -28.48 7.61
N GLN A 162 4.77 -27.79 6.48
CA GLN A 162 4.04 -28.22 5.30
C GLN A 162 4.42 -29.65 4.88
N LEU A 163 5.70 -29.95 4.84
CA LEU A 163 6.21 -31.28 4.48
C LEU A 163 5.88 -32.32 5.54
N SER A 164 6.05 -32.00 6.84
CA SER A 164 5.81 -32.94 7.95
C SER A 164 4.34 -33.34 8.09
N HIS A 165 3.44 -32.44 7.72
CA HIS A 165 1.99 -32.64 7.76
C HIS A 165 1.39 -33.06 6.42
N GLU A 166 2.22 -33.31 5.40
CA GLU A 166 1.79 -33.71 4.05
C GLU A 166 0.74 -32.75 3.43
N ILE A 167 0.84 -31.44 3.74
CA ILE A 167 -0.07 -30.43 3.23
C ILE A 167 0.28 -30.16 1.76
N ASN A 168 -0.60 -30.60 0.87
CA ASN A 168 -0.43 -30.31 -0.54
C ASN A 168 -0.80 -28.87 -0.84
N TYR A 169 0.00 -28.22 -1.70
CA TYR A 169 -0.36 -26.93 -2.25
C TYR A 169 -1.64 -27.07 -3.08
N SER A 170 -2.71 -26.45 -2.63
CA SER A 170 -3.88 -26.20 -3.47
C SER A 170 -3.90 -24.71 -3.80
N ARG A 171 -3.74 -24.39 -5.08
CA ARG A 171 -4.10 -23.04 -5.50
C ARG A 171 -5.57 -22.88 -5.17
N THR A 172 -5.90 -22.00 -4.26
CA THR A 172 -7.29 -21.56 -4.10
C THR A 172 -7.62 -20.90 -5.45
N THR A 173 -8.39 -21.60 -6.27
CA THR A 173 -9.18 -20.95 -7.29
C THR A 173 -10.26 -20.18 -6.53
N GLU A 174 -9.90 -19.09 -5.88
CA GLU A 174 -10.80 -17.96 -5.89
C GLU A 174 -11.05 -17.78 -7.38
N GLU A 175 -12.31 -17.93 -7.77
CA GLU A 175 -12.72 -17.55 -9.09
C GLU A 175 -11.96 -16.27 -9.37
N GLU A 176 -11.12 -16.31 -10.40
CA GLU A 176 -10.62 -15.11 -11.00
C GLU A 176 -11.89 -14.32 -11.30
N ASP A 177 -12.39 -13.56 -10.35
CA ASP A 177 -12.85 -12.25 -10.68
C ASP A 177 -11.62 -11.67 -11.33
N GLU A 178 -11.50 -12.01 -12.62
CA GLU A 178 -10.81 -11.19 -13.57
C GLU A 178 -11.30 -9.79 -13.20
N VAL A 179 -10.54 -9.11 -12.31
CA VAL A 179 -10.39 -7.70 -12.49
C VAL A 179 -9.83 -7.66 -13.89
N LYS A 180 -10.75 -7.63 -14.84
CA LYS A 180 -10.54 -7.19 -16.19
C LYS A 180 -10.18 -5.72 -16.06
N GLU A 181 -9.00 -5.48 -15.50
CA GLU A 181 -8.13 -4.52 -16.08
C GLU A 181 -7.57 -5.12 -17.39
N GLY A 182 -8.49 -5.51 -18.25
CA GLY A 182 -8.32 -5.12 -19.63
C GLY A 182 -8.20 -3.61 -19.49
N GLU A 183 -7.02 -3.04 -19.79
CA GLU A 183 -6.97 -1.63 -20.14
C GLU A 183 -8.11 -1.49 -21.15
N GLU A 184 -9.29 -1.06 -20.67
CA GLU A 184 -10.30 -0.58 -21.56
C GLU A 184 -9.54 0.51 -22.31
N GLU A 185 -9.39 0.31 -23.61
CA GLU A 185 -8.74 1.25 -24.50
C GLU A 185 -9.54 2.55 -24.39
N THR A 186 -9.26 3.29 -23.31
CA THR A 186 -9.93 4.56 -23.06
C THR A 186 -9.44 5.54 -24.13
N GLU A 187 -10.26 6.49 -24.50
CA GLU A 187 -9.86 7.57 -25.43
C GLU A 187 -8.55 8.22 -25.01
N ALA A 188 -8.31 8.36 -23.69
CA ALA A 188 -7.06 8.86 -23.13
C ALA A 188 -5.85 7.95 -23.41
N THR A 189 -6.02 6.63 -23.34
CA THR A 189 -4.95 5.67 -23.67
C THR A 189 -4.59 5.72 -25.15
N GLN A 190 -5.59 5.77 -26.03
CA GLN A 190 -5.38 5.91 -27.49
C GLN A 190 -4.69 7.23 -27.83
N LEU A 191 -5.06 8.31 -27.15
CA LEU A 191 -4.46 9.63 -27.35
C LEU A 191 -3.00 9.65 -26.86
N ARG A 192 -2.71 9.01 -25.70
CA ARG A 192 -1.35 8.82 -25.20
C ARG A 192 -0.47 8.11 -26.24
N ASP A 193 -0.94 7.01 -26.79
CA ASP A 193 -0.18 6.20 -27.75
C ASP A 193 0.06 6.95 -29.06
N LYS A 194 -0.91 7.75 -29.52
CA LYS A 194 -0.72 8.68 -30.64
C LYS A 194 0.38 9.70 -30.39
N LEU A 195 0.41 10.31 -29.17
CA LEU A 195 1.44 11.28 -28.80
C LEU A 195 2.82 10.63 -28.72
N LEU A 196 2.94 9.43 -28.15
CA LEU A 196 4.22 8.71 -28.04
C LEU A 196 4.74 8.32 -29.44
N ASN A 197 3.87 7.86 -30.34
CA ASN A 197 4.25 7.54 -31.70
C ASN A 197 4.69 8.80 -32.48
N LYS A 198 3.99 9.94 -32.30
CA LYS A 198 4.40 11.22 -32.88
C LYS A 198 5.75 11.70 -32.33
N ALA A 199 5.97 11.52 -31.01
CA ALA A 199 7.24 11.84 -30.37
C ALA A 199 8.41 10.99 -30.89
N MET A 200 8.20 9.73 -31.24
CA MET A 200 9.24 8.87 -31.81
C MET A 200 9.63 9.28 -33.23
N ALA A 201 8.72 9.91 -33.96
CA ALA A 201 8.94 10.38 -35.32
C ALA A 201 9.45 11.82 -35.40
N GLU A 202 9.49 12.56 -34.29
CA GLU A 202 9.89 13.97 -34.21
C GLU A 202 11.41 14.07 -34.11
N GLU A 203 12.02 14.90 -34.96
CA GLU A 203 13.47 15.17 -35.00
C GLU A 203 13.88 16.29 -34.05
N ASP A 204 12.98 17.20 -33.70
CA ASP A 204 13.22 18.30 -32.76
C ASP A 204 13.13 17.78 -31.31
N GLU A 205 14.24 17.76 -30.60
CA GLU A 205 14.34 17.27 -29.22
C GLU A 205 13.37 17.98 -28.26
N ILE A 206 13.11 19.27 -28.44
CA ILE A 206 12.20 20.06 -27.59
C ILE A 206 10.76 19.60 -27.86
N LYS A 207 10.36 19.50 -29.12
CA LYS A 207 9.03 19.02 -29.48
C LYS A 207 8.81 17.57 -29.07
N GLN A 208 9.82 16.72 -29.21
CA GLN A 208 9.78 15.35 -28.74
C GLN A 208 9.53 15.28 -27.22
N ALA A 209 10.25 16.09 -26.42
CA ALA A 209 10.07 16.17 -24.98
C ALA A 209 8.67 16.67 -24.59
N VAL A 210 8.14 17.68 -25.28
CA VAL A 210 6.78 18.19 -25.08
C VAL A 210 5.75 17.11 -25.34
N LEU A 211 5.83 16.40 -26.47
CA LEU A 211 4.90 15.33 -26.82
C LEU A 211 4.92 14.20 -25.78
N LYS A 212 6.10 13.79 -25.30
CA LYS A 212 6.24 12.81 -24.23
C LYS A 212 5.61 13.29 -22.92
N ASN A 213 5.85 14.53 -22.54
CA ASN A 213 5.29 15.09 -21.31
C ASN A 213 3.76 15.18 -21.38
N LEU A 214 3.19 15.55 -22.53
CA LEU A 214 1.75 15.57 -22.73
C LEU A 214 1.14 14.17 -22.67
N ALA A 215 1.80 13.17 -23.25
CA ALA A 215 1.39 11.77 -23.15
C ALA A 215 1.33 11.29 -21.69
N TRP A 216 2.34 11.62 -20.89
CA TRP A 216 2.37 11.25 -19.47
C TRP A 216 1.38 12.05 -18.61
N LEU A 217 1.05 13.28 -19.01
CA LEU A 217 0.08 14.12 -18.31
C LEU A 217 -1.35 13.56 -18.40
N LEU A 218 -1.71 12.89 -19.50
CA LEU A 218 -3.01 12.23 -19.66
C LEU A 218 -3.27 11.16 -18.58
N GLU A 219 -2.24 10.46 -18.14
CA GLU A 219 -2.35 9.40 -17.14
C GLU A 219 -1.97 9.85 -15.72
N PHE A 220 -1.58 11.12 -15.55
CA PHE A 220 -1.11 11.64 -14.27
C PHE A 220 -2.09 11.35 -13.13
N HIS A 221 -3.34 11.72 -13.28
CA HIS A 221 -4.35 11.52 -12.23
C HIS A 221 -4.71 10.05 -12.00
N LYS A 222 -4.66 9.21 -13.04
CA LYS A 222 -4.85 7.76 -12.90
C LYS A 222 -3.74 7.16 -12.05
N ARG A 223 -2.49 7.57 -12.26
CA ARG A 223 -1.33 7.12 -11.49
C ARG A 223 -1.36 7.63 -10.05
N GLU A 224 -1.68 8.92 -9.85
CA GLU A 224 -1.82 9.52 -8.50
C GLU A 224 -2.89 8.83 -7.65
N ASN A 225 -3.98 8.36 -8.26
CA ASN A 225 -5.06 7.69 -7.56
C ASN A 225 -4.78 6.20 -7.28
N LYS A 226 -3.90 5.53 -8.03
CA LYS A 226 -3.60 4.10 -7.85
C LYS A 226 -3.22 3.73 -6.41
N PRO A 227 -2.29 4.44 -5.71
CA PRO A 227 -1.93 4.11 -4.34
C PRO A 227 -3.12 4.20 -3.36
N THR A 228 -4.03 5.15 -3.58
CA THR A 228 -5.25 5.31 -2.76
C THR A 228 -6.20 4.14 -2.93
N TRP A 229 -6.39 3.68 -4.17
CA TRP A 229 -7.22 2.52 -4.47
C TRP A 229 -6.61 1.24 -3.93
N TRP A 230 -5.31 1.01 -4.11
CA TRP A 230 -4.64 -0.16 -3.56
C TRP A 230 -4.73 -0.22 -2.04
N LYS A 231 -4.52 0.92 -1.36
CA LYS A 231 -4.68 1.00 0.09
C LYS A 231 -6.11 0.68 0.55
N LEU A 232 -7.11 1.10 -0.23
CA LEU A 232 -8.50 0.75 0.04
C LEU A 232 -8.75 -0.76 -0.13
N PHE A 233 -8.31 -1.34 -1.26
CA PHE A 233 -8.49 -2.77 -1.51
C PHE A 233 -7.72 -3.62 -0.49
N ASP A 234 -6.46 -3.29 -0.20
CA ASP A 234 -5.69 -3.97 0.85
C ASP A 234 -6.45 -3.99 2.20
N ARG A 235 -7.16 -2.90 2.54
CA ARG A 235 -7.96 -2.80 3.77
C ARG A 235 -9.26 -3.58 3.72
N LEU A 236 -9.90 -3.67 2.55
CA LEU A 236 -11.14 -4.44 2.38
C LEU A 236 -10.91 -5.94 2.53
N ASP A 237 -9.71 -6.41 2.20
CA ASP A 237 -9.30 -7.81 2.34
C ASP A 237 -8.84 -8.18 3.77
N LEU A 238 -8.65 -7.18 4.65
CA LEU A 238 -8.22 -7.41 6.03
C LEU A 238 -9.38 -7.88 6.92
N THR A 239 -9.03 -8.61 7.98
CA THR A 239 -9.99 -8.95 9.03
C THR A 239 -10.21 -7.74 9.97
N GLU A 240 -11.29 -7.76 10.74
CA GLU A 240 -11.58 -6.73 11.75
C GLU A 240 -10.43 -6.56 12.77
N ILE A 241 -9.75 -7.67 13.10
CA ILE A 241 -8.63 -7.66 14.05
C ILE A 241 -7.42 -6.93 13.45
N ASP A 242 -7.14 -7.18 12.18
CA ASP A 242 -6.02 -6.57 11.48
C ASP A 242 -6.25 -5.07 11.25
N LEU A 243 -7.49 -4.69 10.93
CA LEU A 243 -7.88 -3.28 10.81
C LEU A 243 -7.78 -2.51 12.14
N HIS A 244 -7.86 -3.19 13.30
CA HIS A 244 -7.73 -2.54 14.60
C HIS A 244 -6.32 -1.96 14.83
N GLU A 245 -5.30 -2.47 14.16
CA GLU A 245 -3.94 -1.94 14.20
C GLU A 245 -3.74 -0.72 13.27
N ASP A 246 -4.66 -0.51 12.31
CA ASP A 246 -4.63 0.65 11.41
C ASP A 246 -5.32 1.86 12.06
N MET A 247 -4.52 2.83 12.49
CA MET A 247 -4.99 4.05 13.15
C MET A 247 -5.90 4.94 12.28
N GLU A 248 -6.04 4.68 10.99
CA GLU A 248 -6.96 5.42 10.12
C GLU A 248 -8.34 4.75 10.02
N CYS A 249 -8.48 3.51 10.49
CA CYS A 249 -9.71 2.74 10.50
C CYS A 249 -10.37 2.76 11.88
N LEU A 250 -11.70 2.71 11.91
CA LEU A 250 -12.48 2.53 13.16
C LEU A 250 -13.14 1.15 13.14
N VAL A 251 -12.94 0.37 14.18
CA VAL A 251 -13.32 -1.05 14.22
C VAL A 251 -14.36 -1.32 15.29
N GLY A 252 -15.30 -2.21 15.00
CA GLY A 252 -16.22 -2.74 15.99
C GLY A 252 -17.29 -1.75 16.49
N LEU A 253 -17.64 -0.76 15.68
CA LEU A 253 -18.68 0.21 16.04
C LEU A 253 -20.02 -0.48 16.20
N THR A 254 -20.76 -0.09 17.22
CA THR A 254 -22.08 -0.63 17.50
C THR A 254 -23.12 0.50 17.45
N ARG A 255 -24.23 0.24 16.74
CA ARG A 255 -25.34 1.21 16.66
C ARG A 255 -25.89 1.48 18.05
N THR A 256 -26.12 2.76 18.38
CA THR A 256 -26.74 3.16 19.62
C THR A 256 -28.26 2.91 19.59
N ILE A 257 -28.90 3.06 20.75
CA ILE A 257 -30.37 2.96 20.86
C ILE A 257 -31.10 4.16 20.26
N ARG A 258 -30.36 5.17 19.80
CA ARG A 258 -30.94 6.38 19.20
C ARG A 258 -31.57 6.02 17.86
N GLU A 259 -32.84 6.41 17.70
CA GLU A 259 -33.56 6.25 16.44
C GLU A 259 -32.88 7.04 15.31
N PRO A 260 -32.85 6.50 14.10
CA PRO A 260 -32.32 7.22 12.94
C PRO A 260 -33.04 8.54 12.71
N PHE A 261 -32.28 9.58 12.37
CA PHE A 261 -32.82 10.93 12.26
C PHE A 261 -32.39 11.67 11.00
N ILE A 262 -33.12 12.72 10.65
CA ILE A 262 -32.74 13.62 9.54
C ILE A 262 -31.87 14.74 10.10
N TYR A 263 -30.59 14.81 9.69
CA TYR A 263 -29.65 15.81 10.19
C TYR A 263 -29.95 17.24 9.74
N LYS A 264 -30.45 17.45 8.52
CA LYS A 264 -30.80 18.77 7.96
C LYS A 264 -32.09 18.71 7.16
N PRO A 265 -32.93 19.79 7.18
CA PRO A 265 -34.08 19.89 6.28
C PRO A 265 -33.66 19.71 4.81
N ARG A 266 -34.49 19.04 4.02
CA ARG A 266 -34.24 18.69 2.60
C ARG A 266 -33.24 17.56 2.31
N VAL A 267 -32.65 16.97 3.32
CA VAL A 267 -31.85 15.74 3.15
C VAL A 267 -32.80 14.55 3.28
N ARG A 268 -32.67 13.58 2.35
CA ARG A 268 -33.52 12.38 2.33
C ARG A 268 -32.92 11.24 3.13
N ASN A 269 -31.59 11.18 3.17
CA ASN A 269 -30.85 10.07 3.78
C ASN A 269 -30.90 10.20 5.30
N LEU A 270 -31.09 9.07 5.98
CA LEU A 270 -31.11 8.99 7.43
C LEU A 270 -29.67 8.99 7.98
N THR A 271 -29.57 9.55 9.19
CA THR A 271 -28.32 9.56 9.97
C THR A 271 -28.45 8.56 11.11
N TYR A 272 -27.44 7.75 11.28
CA TYR A 272 -27.34 6.67 12.27
C TYR A 272 -26.21 6.99 13.23
N GLU A 273 -26.42 6.80 14.53
CA GLU A 273 -25.42 7.01 15.55
C GLU A 273 -24.80 5.68 15.97
N TYR A 274 -23.47 5.67 16.05
CA TYR A 274 -22.67 4.51 16.47
C TYR A 274 -21.76 4.90 17.60
N SER A 275 -21.56 3.98 18.54
CA SER A 275 -20.53 4.06 19.58
C SER A 275 -19.32 3.23 19.19
N PHE A 276 -18.12 3.69 19.59
CA PHE A 276 -16.85 3.00 19.40
C PHE A 276 -16.00 3.04 20.66
N ASP A 277 -14.97 2.19 20.75
CA ASP A 277 -14.05 2.18 21.89
C ASP A 277 -13.16 3.44 21.83
N LYS A 278 -13.28 4.31 22.84
CA LYS A 278 -12.51 5.55 23.00
C LYS A 278 -11.00 5.30 23.11
N ASN A 279 -10.59 4.10 23.54
CA ASN A 279 -9.18 3.74 23.68
C ASN A 279 -8.57 3.23 22.37
N GLN A 280 -9.40 3.01 21.34
CA GLN A 280 -8.87 2.66 20.03
C GLN A 280 -8.06 3.85 19.49
N PRO A 281 -6.77 3.65 19.12
CA PRO A 281 -5.98 4.69 18.53
C PRO A 281 -6.53 5.03 17.15
N PHE A 282 -7.13 6.22 17.02
CA PHE A 282 -7.69 6.68 15.75
C PHE A 282 -7.17 8.07 15.40
N LYS A 283 -6.57 8.20 14.23
CA LYS A 283 -6.07 9.45 13.65
C LYS A 283 -6.71 9.77 12.29
N GLY A 284 -7.66 8.95 11.85
CA GLY A 284 -8.30 9.09 10.56
C GLY A 284 -9.23 10.29 10.52
N HIS A 285 -9.12 11.08 9.46
CA HIS A 285 -10.08 12.11 9.10
C HIS A 285 -10.62 11.82 7.71
N SER A 286 -11.89 11.40 7.64
CA SER A 286 -12.54 11.21 6.34
C SER A 286 -13.97 11.73 6.39
N ASN A 287 -14.39 12.34 5.28
CA ASN A 287 -15.80 12.71 5.09
C ASN A 287 -16.67 11.51 4.74
N TYR A 288 -16.06 10.43 4.26
CA TYR A 288 -16.74 9.21 3.85
C TYR A 288 -15.97 7.98 4.28
N PHE A 289 -16.69 6.92 4.64
CA PHE A 289 -16.15 5.63 4.99
C PHE A 289 -16.83 4.52 4.19
N TYR A 290 -16.07 3.50 3.82
CA TYR A 290 -16.58 2.20 3.39
C TYR A 290 -16.81 1.32 4.63
N VAL A 291 -17.71 0.37 4.51
CA VAL A 291 -18.01 -0.61 5.57
C VAL A 291 -17.34 -1.93 5.21
N LEU A 292 -16.54 -2.47 6.12
CA LEU A 292 -15.90 -3.77 5.92
C LEU A 292 -16.96 -4.86 5.67
N GLY A 293 -16.75 -5.67 4.63
CA GLY A 293 -17.69 -6.71 4.22
C GLY A 293 -18.93 -6.21 3.45
N GLU A 294 -19.05 -4.90 3.24
CA GLU A 294 -20.16 -4.27 2.50
C GLU A 294 -19.59 -3.24 1.51
N GLU A 295 -18.84 -3.69 0.53
CA GLU A 295 -18.02 -2.87 -0.38
C GLU A 295 -18.79 -1.75 -1.12
N ARG A 296 -20.10 -1.92 -1.31
CA ARG A 296 -20.95 -0.93 -1.95
C ARG A 296 -21.55 0.11 -0.98
N LEU A 297 -21.40 -0.12 0.33
CA LEU A 297 -21.99 0.75 1.34
C LEU A 297 -20.98 1.84 1.74
N LYS A 298 -21.25 3.05 1.30
CA LYS A 298 -20.47 4.24 1.62
C LYS A 298 -21.25 5.15 2.56
N LEU A 299 -20.65 5.46 3.71
CA LEU A 299 -21.26 6.27 4.77
C LEU A 299 -20.64 7.65 4.81
N LYS A 300 -21.45 8.69 4.93
CA LYS A 300 -20.98 10.07 5.08
C LYS A 300 -20.88 10.45 6.55
N THR A 301 -19.76 10.97 6.98
CA THR A 301 -19.57 11.50 8.33
C THR A 301 -20.35 12.79 8.51
N ILE A 302 -21.20 12.84 9.54
CA ILE A 302 -21.97 14.02 9.94
C ILE A 302 -21.38 14.67 11.17
N SER A 303 -21.03 13.87 12.18
CA SER A 303 -20.30 14.32 13.37
C SER A 303 -19.43 13.19 13.92
N PHE A 304 -18.34 13.57 14.55
CA PHE A 304 -17.41 12.68 15.23
C PHE A 304 -17.06 13.28 16.59
N ASP A 305 -17.30 12.53 17.64
CA ASP A 305 -17.03 12.93 19.03
C ASP A 305 -16.14 11.86 19.68
N PRO A 306 -14.81 12.05 19.66
CA PRO A 306 -13.88 11.07 20.24
C PRO A 306 -13.97 11.01 21.77
N ASP A 307 -14.37 12.10 22.44
CA ASP A 307 -14.46 12.16 23.90
C ASP A 307 -15.62 11.32 24.41
N GLU A 308 -16.75 11.34 23.70
CA GLU A 308 -17.91 10.50 24.00
C GLU A 308 -17.85 9.13 23.32
N GLY A 309 -16.93 8.91 22.35
CA GLY A 309 -16.84 7.68 21.56
C GLY A 309 -18.03 7.49 20.64
N LEU A 310 -18.51 8.58 20.03
CA LEU A 310 -19.70 8.59 19.19
C LEU A 310 -19.40 9.12 17.79
N ILE A 311 -20.01 8.50 16.79
CA ILE A 311 -19.97 8.97 15.41
C ILE A 311 -21.37 8.90 14.80
N CYS A 312 -21.75 9.95 14.09
CA CYS A 312 -22.99 9.99 13.31
C CYS A 312 -22.68 9.85 11.82
N LEU A 313 -23.28 8.85 11.20
CA LEU A 313 -23.05 8.47 9.82
C LEU A 313 -24.36 8.53 9.02
N GLN A 314 -24.33 9.17 7.87
CA GLN A 314 -25.47 9.26 6.96
C GLN A 314 -25.35 8.22 5.85
N SER A 315 -26.47 7.57 5.52
CA SER A 315 -26.53 6.51 4.51
C SER A 315 -27.82 6.54 3.73
N GLU A 316 -27.79 6.05 2.49
CA GLU A 316 -28.98 5.79 1.67
C GLU A 316 -29.73 4.54 2.13
N ALA A 317 -28.99 3.49 2.46
CA ALA A 317 -29.54 2.25 3.02
C ALA A 317 -29.24 2.16 4.52
N ALA A 318 -30.04 1.41 5.26
CA ALA A 318 -29.79 1.17 6.67
C ALA A 318 -28.52 0.32 6.85
N PRO A 319 -27.44 0.85 7.47
CA PRO A 319 -26.24 0.07 7.69
C PRO A 319 -26.48 -1.03 8.75
N PRO A 320 -25.61 -2.07 8.82
CA PRO A 320 -25.69 -3.08 9.88
C PRO A 320 -25.58 -2.49 11.30
N ASN A 321 -26.01 -3.25 12.32
CA ASN A 321 -25.91 -2.80 13.71
C ASN A 321 -24.47 -2.76 14.23
N ARG A 322 -23.60 -3.61 13.69
CA ARG A 322 -22.16 -3.59 13.96
C ARG A 322 -21.43 -3.40 12.65
N ILE A 323 -20.50 -2.45 12.62
CA ILE A 323 -19.73 -2.08 11.43
C ILE A 323 -18.27 -1.78 11.80
N SER A 324 -17.39 -1.93 10.84
CA SER A 324 -16.01 -1.42 10.87
C SER A 324 -15.78 -0.53 9.67
N LEU A 325 -15.11 0.60 9.87
CA LEU A 325 -15.05 1.71 8.93
C LEU A 325 -13.65 1.85 8.34
N ILE A 326 -13.59 1.88 7.01
CA ILE A 326 -12.39 2.11 6.22
C ILE A 326 -12.51 3.49 5.56
N PRO A 327 -11.58 4.43 5.77
CA PRO A 327 -11.70 5.79 5.24
C PRO A 327 -11.63 5.80 3.71
N ASP A 328 -12.53 6.55 3.08
CA ASP A 328 -12.43 6.88 1.67
C ASP A 328 -11.50 8.09 1.51
N GLN A 329 -10.30 7.83 1.03
CA GLN A 329 -9.28 8.85 0.78
C GLN A 329 -9.23 9.28 -0.69
N PHE A 330 -10.13 8.76 -1.52
CA PHE A 330 -10.19 9.12 -2.93
C PHE A 330 -10.67 10.57 -3.13
N ILE A 331 -9.86 11.35 -3.83
CA ILE A 331 -10.21 12.71 -4.26
C ILE A 331 -10.41 12.68 -5.78
N SER A 332 -11.64 12.98 -6.20
CA SER A 332 -11.95 13.04 -7.63
C SER A 332 -11.16 14.17 -8.31
N PRO A 333 -10.38 13.89 -9.35
CA PRO A 333 -9.64 14.91 -10.07
C PRO A 333 -10.51 15.70 -11.07
N ALA A 334 -11.79 15.33 -11.23
CA ALA A 334 -12.69 15.99 -12.19
C ALA A 334 -12.84 17.50 -11.88
N PRO A 335 -12.86 18.39 -12.88
CA PRO A 335 -12.89 18.11 -14.34
C PRO A 335 -11.51 18.11 -15.02
N ILE A 336 -10.42 18.10 -14.29
CA ILE A 336 -9.05 18.36 -14.81
C ILE A 336 -8.63 17.37 -15.92
N PRO A 337 -8.82 16.03 -15.80
CA PRO A 337 -8.41 15.09 -16.83
C PRO A 337 -9.07 15.37 -18.19
N ASN A 338 -10.36 15.69 -18.20
CA ASN A 338 -11.09 16.00 -19.42
C ASN A 338 -10.56 17.29 -20.07
N ALA A 339 -10.29 18.32 -19.26
CA ALA A 339 -9.73 19.56 -19.75
C ALA A 339 -8.31 19.37 -20.35
N ILE A 340 -7.49 18.51 -19.75
CA ILE A 340 -6.18 18.15 -20.30
C ILE A 340 -6.35 17.46 -21.66
N GLN A 341 -7.26 16.50 -21.76
CA GLN A 341 -7.56 15.79 -23.00
C GLN A 341 -8.01 16.76 -24.10
N ASP A 342 -8.97 17.63 -23.83
CA ASP A 342 -9.49 18.63 -24.77
C ASP A 342 -8.38 19.56 -25.31
N VAL A 343 -7.49 20.04 -24.42
CA VAL A 343 -6.35 20.88 -24.79
C VAL A 343 -5.39 20.12 -25.70
N ILE A 344 -5.07 18.87 -25.38
CA ILE A 344 -4.15 18.05 -26.18
C ILE A 344 -4.75 17.75 -27.55
N GLU A 345 -6.02 17.35 -27.66
CA GLU A 345 -6.70 17.08 -28.92
C GLU A 345 -6.76 18.31 -29.82
N THR A 346 -7.06 19.48 -29.24
CA THR A 346 -7.07 20.75 -29.97
C THR A 346 -5.71 21.09 -30.54
N ASN A 347 -4.64 20.92 -29.76
CA ASN A 347 -3.29 21.23 -30.21
C ASN A 347 -2.71 20.19 -31.17
N LEU A 348 -3.09 18.91 -31.05
CA LEU A 348 -2.71 17.88 -32.02
C LEU A 348 -3.27 18.17 -33.41
N ASN A 349 -4.49 18.71 -33.48
CA ASN A 349 -5.14 19.08 -34.73
C ASN A 349 -4.55 20.36 -35.35
N ASN A 350 -3.89 21.19 -34.56
CA ASN A 350 -3.28 22.47 -34.98
C ASN A 350 -1.75 22.43 -35.11
N ASP A 351 -1.13 21.24 -35.18
CA ASP A 351 0.33 21.00 -35.28
C ASP A 351 1.19 21.74 -34.24
N PHE A 352 0.65 22.03 -33.03
CA PHE A 352 1.35 22.74 -31.95
C PHE A 352 1.99 24.07 -32.38
N GLU A 353 1.34 24.84 -33.25
CA GLU A 353 1.81 26.20 -33.56
C GLU A 353 1.70 27.09 -32.30
N PRO A 354 2.79 27.74 -31.88
CA PRO A 354 2.72 28.69 -30.78
C PRO A 354 1.86 29.88 -31.19
N SER A 355 0.79 30.13 -30.43
CA SER A 355 -0.06 31.32 -30.59
C SER A 355 0.62 32.58 -30.14
#